data_88e914c798cfa97280176ce032b06cc0
#
_entry.id   88e914c798cfa97280176ce032b06cc0
#
_cell.length_a   1.000
_cell.length_b   1.000
_cell.length_c   1.000
_cell.angle_alpha   90.00
_cell.angle_beta   90.00
_cell.angle_gamma   90.00
#
_symmetry.space_group_name_H-M   'P 1'
#
loop_
_entity.id
_entity.type
_entity.pdbx_description
1 polymer ?
#
loop_
_entity_poly.entity_id
_entity_poly.type
_entity_poly.pdbx_seq_one_letter_code
_entity_poly.pdbx_strand_id
1 'polypeptide(L)'
;MTRRGRRSTTGRAVLTVVTAFGVLSGAALAGAAPAAARGAAPAGKRIAPGVTYRQFDIDTAAGTARAHLLTVDLADPHVRVDLLHPGVVAARATVSRLADSAGALAGVNGDFFDITETQHPGVEATGAAVGPAVAAGQALKAAVPKGQRFGPALPPGTNTLDVFGVGTDRRARLDRLSLSGAVGTPEGRLPLKGLNQYALPVNSVGAFTARWGSASRVRAVCGTDTQRSAPCSDDTYEVKVRGGRVVSASDAPGSGTIPAGTTVLLGREDGARQLRELSVGDPVDITHSLVAASSGVPYTFAIGGFPVLRGGTPLSGLDDVTSAVRTVVGAKDDGRELLLLALDGAPAYRTGLTVAEEADTMRSLGASDAFNLDGGGSTEMVTRGTEDTGVNVRNHPSGGAERPVPNGIGVFSAG
;
A
#
# COMPACT_ATOMS: atom_id res chain seq x y z
N MET A 1 -40.03 -48.64 -34.38
CA MET A 1 -40.16 -48.53 -35.84
C MET A 1 -38.92 -47.85 -36.34
N THR A 2 -37.88 -48.63 -36.74
CA THR A 2 -37.47 -48.99 -38.12
C THR A 2 -37.23 -47.75 -39.00
N ARG A 3 -36.07 -47.51 -39.61
CA ARG A 3 -35.06 -48.27 -40.34
C ARG A 3 -33.85 -47.36 -40.59
N ARG A 4 -32.63 -47.71 -40.38
CA ARG A 4 -31.59 -48.35 -41.23
C ARG A 4 -31.52 -47.85 -42.68
N GLY A 5 -30.34 -47.42 -43.08
CA GLY A 5 -29.88 -47.24 -44.45
C GLY A 5 -28.37 -47.04 -44.55
N ARG A 6 -27.65 -48.13 -44.80
CA ARG A 6 -26.23 -48.27 -45.12
C ARG A 6 -26.02 -48.15 -46.65
N ARG A 7 -24.81 -47.81 -47.06
CA ARG A 7 -23.96 -48.26 -48.21
C ARG A 7 -23.38 -47.07 -48.94
N SER A 8 -22.22 -47.09 -49.56
CA SER A 8 -21.02 -47.93 -49.61
C SER A 8 -20.13 -47.30 -50.71
N THR A 9 -18.83 -47.31 -50.46
CA THR A 9 -17.66 -47.50 -51.34
C THR A 9 -17.74 -47.10 -52.82
N THR A 10 -16.74 -46.36 -53.30
CA THR A 10 -15.77 -46.95 -54.30
C THR A 10 -14.61 -45.95 -54.48
N GLY A 11 -13.42 -46.47 -54.44
CA GLY A 11 -12.18 -45.79 -54.78
C GLY A 11 -11.90 -45.74 -56.26
N ARG A 12 -11.02 -44.85 -56.66
CA ARG A 12 -10.22 -44.95 -57.84
C ARG A 12 -8.86 -44.26 -57.64
N ALA A 13 -7.84 -45.07 -57.70
CA ALA A 13 -6.46 -44.64 -57.88
C ALA A 13 -6.25 -44.10 -59.27
N VAL A 14 -5.56 -43.00 -59.42
CA VAL A 14 -4.91 -42.61 -60.69
C VAL A 14 -3.47 -42.19 -60.40
N LEU A 15 -2.60 -42.89 -61.04
CA LEU A 15 -1.15 -42.73 -61.12
C LEU A 15 -0.87 -41.60 -62.12
N THR A 16 -0.04 -40.60 -61.77
CA THR A 16 0.59 -39.77 -62.81
C THR A 16 1.90 -39.13 -62.33
N VAL A 17 2.96 -39.64 -62.90
CA VAL A 17 4.13 -39.03 -63.54
C VAL A 17 4.81 -37.84 -62.84
N VAL A 18 6.03 -38.12 -62.43
CA VAL A 18 7.09 -37.19 -61.99
C VAL A 18 7.62 -36.45 -63.26
N THR A 19 7.61 -35.10 -63.14
CA THR A 19 8.46 -34.24 -63.99
C THR A 19 9.27 -33.33 -63.08
N ALA A 20 10.57 -33.58 -63.08
CA ALA A 20 11.54 -32.74 -62.40
C ALA A 20 11.76 -31.45 -63.21
N PHE A 21 11.45 -30.31 -62.55
CA PHE A 21 11.99 -29.00 -62.95
C PHE A 21 12.86 -28.47 -61.83
N GLY A 22 14.14 -28.38 -62.08
CA GLY A 22 15.09 -27.71 -61.22
C GLY A 22 14.84 -26.22 -61.22
N VAL A 23 14.62 -25.66 -60.02
CA VAL A 23 14.64 -24.20 -59.74
C VAL A 23 15.76 -23.93 -58.79
N LEU A 24 16.73 -23.15 -59.29
CA LEU A 24 17.79 -22.58 -58.45
C LEU A 24 17.17 -21.75 -57.31
N SER A 25 17.38 -22.21 -56.09
CA SER A 25 17.03 -21.45 -54.89
C SER A 25 18.09 -20.39 -54.63
N GLY A 26 17.81 -19.16 -55.03
CA GLY A 26 18.51 -17.99 -54.53
C GLY A 26 18.18 -17.78 -53.04
N ALA A 27 19.14 -18.05 -52.16
CA ALA A 27 19.04 -17.73 -50.76
C ALA A 27 19.04 -16.19 -50.57
N ALA A 28 17.86 -15.60 -50.41
CA ALA A 28 17.76 -14.24 -49.93
C ALA A 28 18.15 -14.25 -48.43
N LEU A 29 19.33 -13.78 -48.12
CA LEU A 29 19.76 -13.38 -46.78
C LEU A 29 18.84 -12.22 -46.35
N ALA A 30 17.74 -12.54 -45.66
CA ALA A 30 17.01 -11.56 -44.89
C ALA A 30 17.94 -11.03 -43.77
N GLY A 31 18.56 -9.88 -44.00
CA GLY A 31 19.30 -9.17 -43.01
C GLY A 31 18.37 -8.86 -41.80
N ALA A 32 18.61 -9.50 -40.69
CA ALA A 32 18.00 -9.08 -39.42
C ALA A 32 18.35 -7.60 -39.20
N ALA A 33 17.36 -6.74 -39.26
CA ALA A 33 17.54 -5.35 -38.86
C ALA A 33 18.11 -5.35 -37.42
N PRO A 34 19.16 -4.57 -37.15
CA PRO A 34 19.66 -4.48 -35.79
C PRO A 34 18.53 -3.98 -34.89
N ALA A 35 18.22 -4.74 -33.85
CA ALA A 35 17.34 -4.26 -32.78
C ALA A 35 17.88 -2.90 -32.34
N ALA A 36 17.07 -1.87 -32.51
CA ALA A 36 17.43 -0.54 -32.06
C ALA A 36 17.87 -0.66 -30.61
N ALA A 37 19.13 -0.32 -30.36
CA ALA A 37 19.66 -0.27 -29.00
C ALA A 37 18.77 0.71 -28.25
N ARG A 38 17.97 0.20 -27.30
CA ARG A 38 17.25 1.04 -26.34
C ARG A 38 18.33 1.88 -25.68
N GLY A 39 18.31 3.18 -25.94
CA GLY A 39 19.27 4.11 -25.37
C GLY A 39 19.34 3.88 -23.87
N ALA A 40 20.55 3.79 -23.32
CA ALA A 40 20.75 3.67 -21.88
C ALA A 40 19.94 4.78 -21.21
N ALA A 41 19.09 4.40 -20.26
CA ALA A 41 18.29 5.38 -19.52
C ALA A 41 19.24 6.44 -18.92
N PRO A 42 18.90 7.74 -18.96
CA PRO A 42 19.79 8.81 -18.48
C PRO A 42 20.25 8.51 -17.05
N ALA A 43 21.56 8.69 -16.81
CA ALA A 43 22.15 8.50 -15.49
C ALA A 43 21.45 9.41 -14.47
N GLY A 44 21.07 8.86 -13.31
CA GLY A 44 20.44 9.64 -12.25
C GLY A 44 21.39 10.70 -11.68
N LYS A 45 20.87 11.86 -11.28
CA LYS A 45 21.59 12.86 -10.51
C LYS A 45 21.68 12.41 -9.04
N ARG A 46 22.88 12.29 -8.52
CA ARG A 46 23.09 12.07 -7.08
C ARG A 46 22.62 13.32 -6.31
N ILE A 47 21.71 13.13 -5.36
CA ILE A 47 21.17 14.21 -4.52
C ILE A 47 21.74 14.18 -3.09
N ALA A 48 22.22 12.99 -2.63
CA ALA A 48 22.94 12.79 -1.38
C ALA A 48 23.72 11.46 -1.44
N PRO A 49 24.59 11.14 -0.45
CA PRO A 49 25.14 9.79 -0.30
C PRO A 49 24.04 8.73 -0.35
N GLY A 50 24.25 7.69 -1.16
CA GLY A 50 23.32 6.58 -1.32
C GLY A 50 21.96 6.92 -1.96
N VAL A 51 21.74 8.17 -2.45
CA VAL A 51 20.45 8.58 -3.03
C VAL A 51 20.63 9.27 -4.37
N THR A 52 19.97 8.74 -5.40
CA THR A 52 19.95 9.33 -6.75
C THR A 52 18.51 9.61 -7.19
N TYR A 53 18.34 10.66 -7.99
CA TYR A 53 17.07 11.03 -8.61
C TYR A 53 17.23 11.08 -10.11
N ARG A 54 16.24 10.56 -10.85
CA ARG A 54 16.13 10.73 -12.31
C ARG A 54 14.67 10.88 -12.75
N GLN A 55 14.50 11.47 -13.92
CA GLN A 55 13.24 11.61 -14.63
C GLN A 55 13.38 10.96 -16.00
N PHE A 56 12.34 10.26 -16.46
CA PHE A 56 12.30 9.63 -17.79
C PHE A 56 10.87 9.41 -18.24
N ASP A 57 10.70 9.28 -19.54
CA ASP A 57 9.40 9.02 -20.14
C ASP A 57 9.21 7.50 -20.37
N ILE A 58 7.96 7.05 -20.26
CA ILE A 58 7.52 5.66 -20.46
C ILE A 58 6.45 5.68 -21.55
N ASP A 59 6.69 4.97 -22.64
CA ASP A 59 5.69 4.78 -23.67
C ASP A 59 4.70 3.68 -23.24
N THR A 60 3.42 4.01 -23.23
CA THR A 60 2.31 3.12 -22.87
C THR A 60 1.31 3.03 -23.99
N ALA A 61 0.38 2.09 -23.90
CA ALA A 61 -0.72 1.98 -24.88
C ALA A 61 -1.62 3.23 -24.88
N ALA A 62 -1.72 3.95 -23.76
CA ALA A 62 -2.55 5.14 -23.59
C ALA A 62 -1.82 6.45 -23.94
N GLY A 63 -0.51 6.42 -24.20
CA GLY A 63 0.33 7.58 -24.49
C GLY A 63 1.62 7.59 -23.69
N THR A 64 2.28 8.73 -23.61
CA THR A 64 3.53 8.88 -22.85
C THR A 64 3.22 9.25 -21.39
N ALA A 65 3.69 8.43 -20.45
CA ALA A 65 3.75 8.77 -19.03
C ALA A 65 5.16 9.26 -18.68
N ARG A 66 5.26 10.18 -17.72
CA ARG A 66 6.55 10.65 -17.20
C ARG A 66 6.76 10.14 -15.80
N ALA A 67 7.91 9.52 -15.55
CA ALA A 67 8.28 8.96 -14.27
C ALA A 67 9.37 9.80 -13.57
N HIS A 68 9.21 9.96 -12.26
CA HIS A 68 10.19 10.45 -11.33
C HIS A 68 10.63 9.28 -10.46
N LEU A 69 11.93 8.98 -10.43
CA LEU A 69 12.48 7.82 -9.72
C LEU A 69 13.57 8.24 -8.75
N LEU A 70 13.41 7.85 -7.50
CA LEU A 70 14.49 7.81 -6.51
C LEU A 70 15.04 6.39 -6.42
N THR A 71 16.35 6.26 -6.44
CA THR A 71 17.07 5.03 -6.13
C THR A 71 17.81 5.25 -4.82
N VAL A 72 17.61 4.38 -3.86
CA VAL A 72 18.07 4.52 -2.48
C VAL A 72 18.87 3.28 -2.09
N ASP A 73 20.16 3.45 -1.84
CA ASP A 73 21.06 2.39 -1.38
C ASP A 73 20.91 2.20 0.13
N LEU A 74 20.23 1.13 0.55
CA LEU A 74 20.07 0.78 1.95
C LEU A 74 21.34 0.18 2.56
N ALA A 75 22.35 -0.21 1.77
CA ALA A 75 23.65 -0.64 2.27
C ALA A 75 24.49 0.55 2.73
N ASP A 76 24.28 1.77 2.19
CA ASP A 76 24.97 2.97 2.65
C ASP A 76 24.54 3.31 4.10
N PRO A 77 25.47 3.32 5.08
CA PRO A 77 25.14 3.52 6.49
C PRO A 77 24.54 4.93 6.78
N HIS A 78 24.76 5.90 5.91
CA HIS A 78 24.21 7.24 6.05
C HIS A 78 22.73 7.33 5.66
N VAL A 79 22.21 6.33 4.95
CA VAL A 79 20.82 6.31 4.47
C VAL A 79 19.90 5.63 5.48
N ARG A 80 18.74 6.23 5.71
CA ARG A 80 17.64 5.65 6.49
C ARG A 80 16.31 5.89 5.75
N VAL A 81 15.42 4.93 5.83
CA VAL A 81 14.03 5.05 5.34
C VAL A 81 13.08 4.89 6.51
N ASP A 82 12.05 5.72 6.56
CA ASP A 82 11.04 5.66 7.61
C ASP A 82 9.68 6.14 7.10
N LEU A 83 8.63 5.91 7.88
CA LEU A 83 7.29 6.38 7.59
C LEU A 83 7.19 7.90 7.82
N LEU A 84 6.77 8.63 6.80
CA LEU A 84 6.29 10.00 6.94
C LEU A 84 4.85 9.95 7.44
N HIS A 85 4.54 10.65 8.54
CA HIS A 85 3.18 10.74 9.06
C HIS A 85 2.99 12.00 9.93
N PRO A 86 1.76 12.49 10.11
CA PRO A 86 1.51 13.76 10.84
C PRO A 86 1.58 13.63 12.37
N GLY A 87 2.21 12.59 12.91
CA GLY A 87 2.33 12.32 14.34
C GLY A 87 1.19 11.48 14.92
N VAL A 88 0.02 11.50 14.28
CA VAL A 88 -1.15 10.69 14.65
C VAL A 88 -1.73 10.00 13.42
N VAL A 89 -2.50 8.92 13.62
CA VAL A 89 -3.03 8.05 12.55
C VAL A 89 -4.19 8.71 11.81
N ALA A 90 -5.12 9.32 12.55
CA ALA A 90 -6.30 9.96 11.97
C ALA A 90 -6.04 11.44 11.70
N ALA A 91 -5.03 11.73 10.89
CA ALA A 91 -4.71 13.06 10.38
C ALA A 91 -4.03 12.96 9.02
N ARG A 92 -3.98 14.07 8.28
CA ARG A 92 -3.38 14.17 6.94
C ARG A 92 -2.57 15.46 6.81
N ALA A 93 -1.51 15.40 6.02
CA ALA A 93 -0.76 16.57 5.58
C ALA A 93 -0.20 16.31 4.16
N THR A 94 0.24 17.35 3.45
CA THR A 94 0.91 17.18 2.16
C THR A 94 2.24 16.44 2.35
N VAL A 95 2.70 15.73 1.32
CA VAL A 95 3.98 15.00 1.40
C VAL A 95 5.13 15.97 1.69
N SER A 96 5.09 17.17 1.09
CA SER A 96 6.07 18.22 1.36
C SER A 96 6.13 18.57 2.85
N ARG A 97 4.97 18.82 3.46
CA ARG A 97 4.89 19.14 4.90
C ARG A 97 5.32 17.99 5.78
N LEU A 98 4.95 16.74 5.44
CA LEU A 98 5.38 15.56 6.19
C LEU A 98 6.90 15.39 6.12
N ALA A 99 7.49 15.56 4.93
CA ALA A 99 8.93 15.45 4.72
C ALA A 99 9.70 16.55 5.46
N ASP A 100 9.24 17.80 5.38
CA ASP A 100 9.87 18.92 6.07
C ASP A 100 9.81 18.76 7.59
N SER A 101 8.63 18.39 8.11
CA SER A 101 8.44 18.18 9.56
C SER A 101 9.31 17.06 10.12
N ALA A 102 9.58 16.01 9.31
CA ALA A 102 10.43 14.89 9.67
C ALA A 102 11.91 15.14 9.40
N GLY A 103 12.27 16.22 8.68
CA GLY A 103 13.64 16.47 8.21
C GLY A 103 14.11 15.50 7.12
N ALA A 104 13.18 14.98 6.31
CA ALA A 104 13.52 14.06 5.22
C ALA A 104 14.22 14.79 4.07
N LEU A 105 15.15 14.08 3.42
CA LEU A 105 15.79 14.50 2.18
C LEU A 105 14.85 14.37 0.99
N ALA A 106 14.06 13.30 0.97
CA ALA A 106 13.13 13.01 -0.11
C ALA A 106 11.95 12.17 0.43
N GLY A 107 10.88 12.09 -0.35
CA GLY A 107 9.76 11.24 0.01
C GLY A 107 8.74 11.10 -1.10
N VAL A 108 7.84 10.12 -0.94
CA VAL A 108 6.66 9.91 -1.77
C VAL A 108 5.44 9.71 -0.86
N ASN A 109 4.22 9.90 -1.41
CA ASN A 109 2.98 9.53 -0.73
C ASN A 109 2.92 8.02 -0.46
N GLY A 110 1.96 7.60 0.36
CA GLY A 110 1.89 6.24 0.86
C GLY A 110 0.59 5.50 0.58
N ASP A 111 0.02 4.93 1.65
CA ASP A 111 -1.11 4.01 1.60
C ASP A 111 -2.43 4.69 1.19
N PHE A 112 -3.37 3.88 0.70
CA PHE A 112 -4.77 4.25 0.54
C PHE A 112 -5.40 4.60 1.90
N PHE A 113 -6.44 5.43 1.92
CA PHE A 113 -6.98 5.94 3.17
C PHE A 113 -8.48 6.28 3.10
N ASP A 114 -9.09 6.43 4.25
CA ASP A 114 -10.46 6.92 4.43
C ASP A 114 -10.54 8.41 4.06
N ILE A 115 -10.65 8.67 2.75
CA ILE A 115 -10.64 10.02 2.18
C ILE A 115 -11.99 10.71 2.29
N THR A 116 -13.08 9.95 2.21
CA THR A 116 -14.47 10.43 2.25
C THR A 116 -15.36 9.43 2.96
N GLU A 117 -16.44 9.91 3.60
CA GLU A 117 -17.41 9.04 4.28
C GLU A 117 -18.84 9.29 3.77
N THR A 118 -18.99 9.35 2.43
CA THR A 118 -20.28 9.55 1.79
C THR A 118 -21.28 8.40 1.99
N GLN A 119 -20.81 7.23 2.43
CA GLN A 119 -21.64 6.04 2.67
C GLN A 119 -22.34 6.05 4.02
N HIS A 120 -21.86 6.86 4.97
CA HIS A 120 -22.43 6.99 6.31
C HIS A 120 -22.70 8.48 6.59
N PRO A 121 -23.89 9.02 6.18
CA PRO A 121 -24.24 10.41 6.40
C PRO A 121 -24.09 10.82 7.88
N GLY A 122 -23.39 11.91 8.14
CA GLY A 122 -23.13 12.41 9.50
C GLY A 122 -21.89 11.80 10.18
N VAL A 123 -21.24 10.82 9.56
CA VAL A 123 -19.95 10.30 10.02
C VAL A 123 -18.81 11.04 9.32
N GLU A 124 -17.83 11.50 10.09
CA GLU A 124 -16.65 12.18 9.57
C GLU A 124 -15.63 11.19 9.02
N ALA A 125 -15.03 11.51 7.85
CA ALA A 125 -13.91 10.75 7.31
C ALA A 125 -12.69 10.94 8.22
N THR A 126 -12.12 9.85 8.68
CA THR A 126 -11.00 9.87 9.64
C THR A 126 -9.66 10.27 8.99
N GLY A 127 -9.55 10.10 7.68
CA GLY A 127 -8.29 10.26 6.97
C GLY A 127 -7.24 9.20 7.26
N ALA A 128 -7.54 8.18 8.07
CA ALA A 128 -6.59 7.14 8.46
C ALA A 128 -6.32 6.16 7.30
N ALA A 129 -5.10 5.65 7.25
CA ALA A 129 -4.65 4.69 6.23
C ALA A 129 -5.31 3.31 6.37
N VAL A 130 -5.33 2.54 5.28
CA VAL A 130 -5.95 1.20 5.18
C VAL A 130 -5.11 0.13 5.89
N GLY A 131 -3.85 -0.01 5.52
CA GLY A 131 -2.98 -1.10 5.91
C GLY A 131 -2.31 -0.90 7.28
N PRO A 132 -1.48 -1.84 7.69
CA PRO A 132 -0.63 -1.70 8.87
C PRO A 132 0.41 -0.60 8.66
N ALA A 133 0.84 0.02 9.76
CA ALA A 133 1.91 1.02 9.71
C ALA A 133 2.89 0.86 10.89
N VAL A 134 4.18 0.89 10.56
CA VAL A 134 5.30 0.91 11.51
C VAL A 134 6.17 2.13 11.20
N ALA A 135 6.48 2.94 12.21
CA ALA A 135 7.40 4.06 12.12
C ALA A 135 8.41 4.01 13.26
N ALA A 136 9.69 4.23 12.96
CA ALA A 136 10.78 4.15 13.93
C ALA A 136 10.73 2.87 14.81
N GLY A 137 10.37 1.74 14.21
CA GLY A 137 10.23 0.46 14.89
C GLY A 137 8.98 0.31 15.77
N GLN A 138 8.07 1.29 15.78
CA GLN A 138 6.86 1.28 16.60
C GLN A 138 5.61 1.00 15.76
N ALA A 139 4.80 0.03 16.17
CA ALA A 139 3.50 -0.21 15.57
C ALA A 139 2.57 0.98 15.82
N LEU A 140 2.10 1.62 14.74
CA LEU A 140 1.18 2.76 14.83
C LEU A 140 -0.27 2.31 14.75
N LYS A 141 -0.58 1.40 13.83
CA LYS A 141 -1.94 0.90 13.56
C LYS A 141 -1.93 -0.48 12.92
N ALA A 142 -3.04 -1.19 13.06
CA ALA A 142 -3.33 -2.42 12.34
C ALA A 142 -4.13 -2.16 11.04
N ALA A 143 -4.26 -3.18 10.20
CA ALA A 143 -5.06 -3.15 8.98
C ALA A 143 -6.57 -3.16 9.28
N VAL A 144 -7.35 -2.48 8.43
CA VAL A 144 -8.81 -2.62 8.45
C VAL A 144 -9.24 -3.93 7.76
N PRO A 145 -10.47 -4.45 8.03
CA PRO A 145 -11.04 -5.56 7.29
C PRO A 145 -11.06 -5.30 5.78
N LYS A 146 -10.90 -6.35 4.97
CA LYS A 146 -10.79 -6.24 3.51
C LYS A 146 -11.97 -5.48 2.88
N GLY A 147 -13.19 -5.71 3.35
CA GLY A 147 -14.38 -5.02 2.83
C GLY A 147 -14.49 -3.55 3.24
N GLN A 148 -13.65 -3.09 4.16
CA GLN A 148 -13.61 -1.69 4.61
C GLN A 148 -12.56 -0.84 3.89
N ARG A 149 -11.82 -1.45 2.98
CA ARG A 149 -10.73 -0.81 2.26
C ARG A 149 -11.22 0.29 1.31
N PHE A 150 -10.48 1.40 1.23
CA PHE A 150 -10.52 2.38 0.14
C PHE A 150 -9.48 2.03 -0.93
N GLY A 151 -9.64 2.55 -2.14
CA GLY A 151 -8.76 2.31 -3.27
C GLY A 151 -9.28 1.27 -4.27
N PRO A 152 -8.54 0.94 -5.35
CA PRO A 152 -8.95 0.02 -6.41
C PRO A 152 -9.07 -1.42 -5.90
N ALA A 153 -9.70 -2.30 -6.68
CA ALA A 153 -9.80 -3.72 -6.34
C ALA A 153 -8.40 -4.32 -6.10
N LEU A 154 -8.31 -5.19 -5.10
CA LEU A 154 -7.06 -5.89 -4.80
C LEU A 154 -6.83 -7.04 -5.78
N PRO A 155 -5.60 -7.22 -6.30
CA PRO A 155 -5.25 -8.41 -7.07
C PRO A 155 -5.53 -9.71 -6.29
N PRO A 156 -5.82 -10.82 -6.99
CA PRO A 156 -6.02 -12.11 -6.35
C PRO A 156 -4.85 -12.50 -5.43
N GLY A 157 -5.15 -13.09 -4.26
CA GLY A 157 -4.13 -13.52 -3.29
C GLY A 157 -3.55 -12.41 -2.43
N THR A 158 -3.98 -11.15 -2.59
CA THR A 158 -3.58 -10.01 -1.77
C THR A 158 -4.68 -9.59 -0.78
N ASN A 159 -4.30 -8.88 0.27
CA ASN A 159 -5.22 -8.38 1.29
C ASN A 159 -4.71 -7.10 1.97
N THR A 160 -5.46 -6.58 2.93
CA THR A 160 -5.11 -5.35 3.66
C THR A 160 -3.95 -5.51 4.66
N LEU A 161 -3.49 -6.74 4.91
CA LEU A 161 -2.34 -7.03 5.76
C LEU A 161 -1.01 -6.91 5.00
N ASP A 162 -1.05 -6.91 3.65
CA ASP A 162 0.14 -6.79 2.84
C ASP A 162 0.85 -5.47 3.11
N VAL A 163 2.16 -5.52 3.28
CA VAL A 163 3.03 -4.36 3.52
C VAL A 163 4.29 -4.42 2.68
N PHE A 164 4.83 -3.24 2.40
CA PHE A 164 6.21 -3.06 2.03
C PHE A 164 6.97 -2.47 3.23
N GLY A 165 8.12 -3.01 3.58
CA GLY A 165 8.84 -2.54 4.75
C GLY A 165 10.34 -2.76 4.69
N VAL A 166 11.06 -2.06 5.58
CA VAL A 166 12.50 -2.23 5.81
C VAL A 166 12.70 -2.76 7.23
N GLY A 167 13.41 -3.88 7.33
CA GLY A 167 13.73 -4.51 8.61
C GLY A 167 14.93 -3.86 9.31
N THR A 168 15.17 -4.27 10.55
CA THR A 168 16.37 -3.89 11.33
C THR A 168 17.67 -4.34 10.66
N ASP A 169 17.59 -5.33 9.76
CA ASP A 169 18.68 -5.78 8.88
C ASP A 169 18.91 -4.89 7.66
N ARG A 170 18.19 -3.75 7.58
CA ARG A 170 18.29 -2.75 6.50
C ARG A 170 17.95 -3.31 5.11
N ARG A 171 17.05 -4.30 5.03
CA ARG A 171 16.57 -4.86 3.77
C ARG A 171 15.10 -4.55 3.56
N ALA A 172 14.79 -4.08 2.36
CA ALA A 172 13.42 -3.89 1.89
C ALA A 172 12.79 -5.23 1.49
N ARG A 173 11.50 -5.44 1.79
CA ARG A 173 10.78 -6.66 1.42
C ARG A 173 9.27 -6.49 1.48
N LEU A 174 8.57 -7.40 0.78
CA LEU A 174 7.15 -7.63 0.93
C LEU A 174 6.88 -8.59 2.10
N ASP A 175 5.86 -8.30 2.91
CA ASP A 175 5.41 -9.18 3.99
C ASP A 175 3.91 -8.95 4.25
N ARG A 176 3.39 -9.58 5.29
CA ARG A 176 2.08 -9.33 5.89
C ARG A 176 2.24 -9.09 7.38
N LEU A 177 1.64 -8.02 7.87
CA LEU A 177 1.62 -7.71 9.29
C LEU A 177 0.22 -7.90 9.86
N SER A 178 0.07 -8.86 10.75
CA SER A 178 -1.18 -9.12 11.48
C SER A 178 -1.08 -8.60 12.92
N LEU A 179 -2.22 -8.13 13.45
CA LEU A 179 -2.30 -7.75 14.86
C LEU A 179 -2.36 -8.99 15.74
N SER A 180 -1.43 -9.12 16.66
CA SER A 180 -1.49 -10.03 17.80
C SER A 180 -1.72 -9.20 19.05
N GLY A 181 -2.84 -9.41 19.74
CA GLY A 181 -3.16 -8.64 20.93
C GLY A 181 -4.28 -9.22 21.77
N ALA A 182 -4.32 -8.81 23.01
CA ALA A 182 -5.36 -9.22 23.94
C ALA A 182 -5.59 -8.16 25.02
N VAL A 183 -6.77 -8.22 25.59
CA VAL A 183 -7.19 -7.45 26.76
C VAL A 183 -7.43 -8.47 27.90
N GLY A 184 -6.58 -8.46 28.92
CA GLY A 184 -6.79 -9.21 30.17
C GLY A 184 -7.77 -8.45 31.05
N THR A 185 -8.80 -9.12 31.52
CA THR A 185 -9.87 -8.60 32.39
C THR A 185 -10.05 -9.52 33.60
N PRO A 186 -10.79 -9.13 34.65
CA PRO A 186 -11.12 -10.03 35.73
C PRO A 186 -11.85 -11.31 35.26
N GLU A 187 -12.67 -11.22 34.21
CA GLU A 187 -13.47 -12.30 33.66
C GLU A 187 -12.69 -13.22 32.71
N GLY A 188 -11.48 -12.79 32.30
CA GLY A 188 -10.65 -13.57 31.39
C GLY A 188 -9.89 -12.72 30.38
N ARG A 189 -9.63 -13.34 29.21
CA ARG A 189 -8.82 -12.71 28.16
C ARG A 189 -9.63 -12.55 26.87
N LEU A 190 -9.77 -11.29 26.42
CA LEU A 190 -10.47 -10.93 25.20
C LEU A 190 -9.47 -10.74 24.06
N PRO A 191 -9.72 -11.25 22.83
CA PRO A 191 -8.85 -10.99 21.69
C PRO A 191 -8.98 -9.52 21.24
N LEU A 192 -7.85 -8.83 21.10
CA LEU A 192 -7.80 -7.52 20.50
C LEU A 192 -7.70 -7.65 18.97
N LYS A 193 -8.68 -7.11 18.25
CA LYS A 193 -8.79 -7.25 16.78
C LYS A 193 -8.55 -5.97 16.02
N GLY A 194 -8.36 -4.84 16.69
CA GLY A 194 -8.05 -3.55 16.09
C GLY A 194 -7.06 -2.73 16.91
N LEU A 195 -6.22 -1.96 16.23
CA LEU A 195 -5.32 -1.00 16.82
C LEU A 195 -5.32 0.27 15.95
N ASN A 196 -5.81 1.40 16.50
CA ASN A 196 -5.83 2.70 15.84
C ASN A 196 -6.30 2.64 14.37
N GLN A 197 -7.41 1.96 14.09
CA GLN A 197 -7.92 1.78 12.73
C GLN A 197 -9.35 2.29 12.60
N TYR A 198 -9.70 2.81 11.41
CA TYR A 198 -11.00 3.45 11.16
C TYR A 198 -12.16 2.46 10.97
N ALA A 199 -11.90 1.16 10.95
CA ALA A 199 -12.95 0.14 10.89
C ALA A 199 -12.50 -1.10 11.68
N LEU A 200 -13.31 -1.51 12.64
CA LEU A 200 -13.14 -2.74 13.42
C LEU A 200 -13.88 -3.90 12.74
N PRO A 201 -13.36 -5.14 12.84
CA PRO A 201 -14.13 -6.32 12.50
C PRO A 201 -15.44 -6.38 13.30
N VAL A 202 -16.49 -6.96 12.72
CA VAL A 202 -17.73 -7.22 13.46
C VAL A 202 -17.47 -8.12 14.67
N ASN A 203 -18.27 -7.98 15.71
CA ASN A 203 -18.17 -8.76 16.95
C ASN A 203 -16.81 -8.63 17.67
N SER A 204 -16.14 -7.47 17.59
CA SER A 204 -14.77 -7.35 18.07
C SER A 204 -14.51 -6.17 19.00
N VAL A 205 -13.33 -6.21 19.64
CA VAL A 205 -12.75 -5.11 20.43
C VAL A 205 -11.51 -4.57 19.72
N GLY A 206 -11.41 -3.24 19.62
CA GLY A 206 -10.24 -2.51 19.17
C GLY A 206 -9.70 -1.56 20.24
N ALA A 207 -8.41 -1.28 20.17
CA ALA A 207 -7.73 -0.30 21.03
C ALA A 207 -7.37 0.97 20.26
N PHE A 208 -7.59 2.11 20.89
CA PHE A 208 -7.18 3.43 20.43
C PHE A 208 -6.27 4.07 21.48
N THR A 209 -5.12 4.54 21.04
CA THR A 209 -4.09 5.15 21.89
C THR A 209 -3.92 6.63 21.56
N ALA A 210 -3.03 7.33 22.24
CA ALA A 210 -2.68 8.71 21.91
C ALA A 210 -2.25 8.87 20.43
N ARG A 211 -1.81 7.80 19.78
CA ARG A 211 -1.43 7.80 18.35
C ARG A 211 -2.63 7.85 17.38
N TRP A 212 -3.85 7.62 17.85
CA TRP A 212 -5.04 7.81 17.02
C TRP A 212 -5.24 9.26 16.60
N GLY A 213 -5.09 10.19 17.53
CA GLY A 213 -5.40 11.61 17.35
C GLY A 213 -6.72 12.00 17.99
N SER A 214 -7.39 13.01 17.42
CA SER A 214 -8.62 13.58 17.96
C SER A 214 -9.89 13.20 17.18
N ALA A 215 -9.77 12.53 16.04
CA ALA A 215 -10.91 12.15 15.21
C ALA A 215 -11.91 11.27 15.96
N SER A 216 -13.19 11.38 15.60
CA SER A 216 -14.25 10.55 16.14
C SER A 216 -13.96 9.06 15.87
N ARG A 217 -14.30 8.19 16.83
CA ARG A 217 -14.21 6.74 16.68
C ARG A 217 -15.48 6.10 16.14
N VAL A 218 -16.51 6.90 15.84
CA VAL A 218 -17.78 6.41 15.27
C VAL A 218 -17.55 5.63 13.98
N ARG A 219 -16.66 6.10 13.10
CA ARG A 219 -16.36 5.39 11.84
C ARG A 219 -15.87 3.96 12.08
N ALA A 220 -15.22 3.69 13.21
CA ALA A 220 -14.68 2.38 13.51
C ALA A 220 -15.75 1.28 13.71
N VAL A 221 -16.98 1.65 13.96
CA VAL A 221 -18.10 0.73 14.14
C VAL A 221 -19.08 0.71 12.96
N CYS A 222 -18.72 1.35 11.83
CA CYS A 222 -19.55 1.42 10.63
C CYS A 222 -19.12 0.37 9.59
N GLY A 223 -20.09 -0.14 8.81
CA GLY A 223 -19.87 -1.19 7.82
C GLY A 223 -19.64 -2.58 8.43
N THR A 224 -19.32 -3.56 7.58
CA THR A 224 -18.99 -4.94 7.99
C THR A 224 -17.64 -5.35 7.38
N ASP A 225 -17.17 -6.55 7.71
CA ASP A 225 -15.89 -7.08 7.18
C ASP A 225 -15.88 -7.21 5.66
N THR A 226 -17.05 -7.28 5.02
CA THR A 226 -17.22 -7.48 3.58
C THR A 226 -17.92 -6.32 2.86
N GLN A 227 -18.62 -5.44 3.58
CA GLN A 227 -19.41 -4.37 3.01
C GLN A 227 -19.18 -3.03 3.73
N ARG A 228 -18.45 -2.13 3.08
CA ARG A 228 -18.14 -0.81 3.65
C ARG A 228 -19.37 0.07 3.89
N SER A 229 -20.39 -0.03 3.03
CA SER A 229 -21.61 0.78 3.09
C SER A 229 -22.69 0.24 4.03
N ALA A 230 -22.47 -0.88 4.71
CA ALA A 230 -23.42 -1.36 5.70
C ALA A 230 -23.55 -0.36 6.87
N PRO A 231 -24.71 -0.25 7.52
CA PRO A 231 -24.92 0.72 8.60
C PRO A 231 -23.88 0.60 9.73
N CYS A 232 -23.74 1.67 10.50
CA CYS A 232 -22.98 1.64 11.74
C CYS A 232 -23.74 0.78 12.77
N SER A 233 -22.98 0.12 13.64
CA SER A 233 -23.54 -0.66 14.73
C SER A 233 -24.15 0.23 15.80
N ASP A 234 -25.34 -0.10 16.27
CA ASP A 234 -26.01 0.52 17.43
C ASP A 234 -25.57 -0.13 18.75
N ASP A 235 -25.03 -1.36 18.71
CA ASP A 235 -24.52 -2.08 19.86
C ASP A 235 -23.01 -1.81 20.01
N THR A 236 -22.66 -0.72 20.69
CA THR A 236 -21.30 -0.26 20.92
C THR A 236 -21.03 -0.03 22.39
N TYR A 237 -19.77 -0.17 22.80
CA TYR A 237 -19.34 0.19 24.14
C TYR A 237 -17.88 0.64 24.14
N GLU A 238 -17.61 1.75 24.79
CA GLU A 238 -16.29 2.34 24.89
C GLU A 238 -15.83 2.37 26.36
N VAL A 239 -14.61 1.86 26.61
CA VAL A 239 -14.00 1.84 27.94
C VAL A 239 -12.66 2.56 27.89
N LYS A 240 -12.43 3.51 28.80
CA LYS A 240 -11.13 4.18 28.96
C LYS A 240 -10.34 3.52 30.06
N VAL A 241 -9.10 3.12 29.72
CA VAL A 241 -8.15 2.47 30.63
C VAL A 241 -6.95 3.40 30.84
N ARG A 242 -6.60 3.68 32.08
CA ARG A 242 -5.40 4.44 32.47
C ARG A 242 -4.72 3.77 33.63
N GLY A 243 -3.38 3.63 33.54
CA GLY A 243 -2.60 2.99 34.60
C GLY A 243 -3.05 1.54 34.86
N GLY A 244 -3.50 0.81 33.84
CA GLY A 244 -3.98 -0.56 34.00
C GLY A 244 -5.35 -0.70 34.67
N ARG A 245 -6.16 0.38 34.76
CA ARG A 245 -7.50 0.36 35.36
C ARG A 245 -8.52 1.06 34.50
N VAL A 246 -9.75 0.58 34.52
CA VAL A 246 -10.91 1.27 33.95
C VAL A 246 -11.16 2.58 34.70
N VAL A 247 -11.22 3.69 33.96
CA VAL A 247 -11.48 5.02 34.52
C VAL A 247 -12.83 5.61 34.10
N SER A 248 -13.37 5.18 32.99
CA SER A 248 -14.73 5.55 32.55
C SER A 248 -15.22 4.62 31.45
N ALA A 249 -16.54 4.58 31.23
CA ALA A 249 -17.17 3.87 30.16
C ALA A 249 -18.32 4.69 29.53
N SER A 250 -18.75 4.31 28.32
CA SER A 250 -19.82 4.98 27.54
C SER A 250 -20.43 3.99 26.55
N ASP A 251 -21.74 4.07 26.31
CA ASP A 251 -22.43 3.29 25.29
C ASP A 251 -22.17 3.77 23.84
N ALA A 252 -21.59 4.94 23.66
CA ALA A 252 -21.30 5.51 22.35
C ALA A 252 -19.81 5.75 22.15
N PRO A 253 -19.29 5.55 20.91
CA PRO A 253 -17.94 5.91 20.56
C PRO A 253 -17.67 7.39 20.75
N GLY A 254 -16.59 7.74 21.40
CA GLY A 254 -16.20 9.11 21.65
C GLY A 254 -15.30 9.72 20.56
N SER A 255 -14.86 10.95 20.85
CA SER A 255 -13.91 11.73 20.02
C SER A 255 -12.93 12.47 20.93
N GLY A 256 -12.03 13.25 20.30
CA GLY A 256 -11.04 14.06 21.01
C GLY A 256 -9.76 13.30 21.34
N THR A 257 -8.74 14.06 21.72
CA THR A 257 -7.38 13.55 21.99
C THR A 257 -7.38 12.55 23.15
N ILE A 258 -6.72 11.43 22.93
CA ILE A 258 -6.48 10.41 23.95
C ILE A 258 -5.17 10.77 24.68
N PRO A 259 -5.19 11.04 25.99
CA PRO A 259 -3.98 11.37 26.73
C PRO A 259 -2.93 10.25 26.70
N ALA A 260 -1.66 10.60 26.77
CA ALA A 260 -0.58 9.64 26.95
C ALA A 260 -0.84 8.74 28.17
N GLY A 261 -0.53 7.45 28.06
CA GLY A 261 -0.80 6.45 29.11
C GLY A 261 -2.28 6.06 29.27
N THR A 262 -3.15 6.57 28.38
CA THR A 262 -4.56 6.14 28.29
C THR A 262 -4.75 5.32 27.03
N THR A 263 -5.50 4.23 27.14
CA THR A 263 -6.02 3.46 25.99
C THR A 263 -7.54 3.47 26.04
N VAL A 264 -8.17 3.69 24.90
CA VAL A 264 -9.61 3.54 24.72
C VAL A 264 -9.87 2.21 24.07
N LEU A 265 -10.60 1.33 24.73
CA LEU A 265 -11.13 0.10 24.15
C LEU A 265 -12.52 0.41 23.58
N LEU A 266 -12.74 0.06 22.31
CA LEU A 266 -14.04 0.21 21.67
C LEU A 266 -14.48 -1.18 21.18
N GLY A 267 -15.63 -1.62 21.66
CA GLY A 267 -16.30 -2.84 21.25
C GLY A 267 -17.52 -2.55 20.37
N ARG A 268 -17.81 -3.47 19.49
CA ARG A 268 -19.05 -3.53 18.73
C ARG A 268 -19.65 -4.92 18.80
N GLU A 269 -20.97 -5.02 18.89
CA GLU A 269 -21.78 -6.25 19.03
C GLU A 269 -21.23 -7.14 20.19
N ASP A 270 -20.72 -8.36 19.93
CA ASP A 270 -20.14 -9.24 20.95
C ASP A 270 -19.02 -8.56 21.73
N GLY A 271 -18.16 -7.77 21.04
CA GLY A 271 -17.10 -7.00 21.69
C GLY A 271 -17.64 -5.93 22.64
N ALA A 272 -18.77 -5.30 22.30
CA ALA A 272 -19.43 -4.34 23.18
C ALA A 272 -20.02 -5.04 24.42
N ARG A 273 -20.66 -6.21 24.25
CA ARG A 273 -21.18 -7.00 25.36
C ARG A 273 -20.08 -7.42 26.33
N GLN A 274 -18.92 -7.87 25.82
CA GLN A 274 -17.77 -8.24 26.63
C GLN A 274 -17.21 -7.05 27.42
N LEU A 275 -17.13 -5.86 26.81
CA LEU A 275 -16.64 -4.67 27.50
C LEU A 275 -17.61 -4.13 28.55
N ARG A 276 -18.93 -4.40 28.44
CA ARG A 276 -19.93 -4.00 29.46
C ARG A 276 -19.81 -4.77 30.78
N GLU A 277 -19.09 -5.88 30.78
CA GLU A 277 -18.79 -6.62 32.01
C GLU A 277 -17.77 -5.89 32.91
N LEU A 278 -17.05 -4.90 32.34
CA LEU A 278 -16.06 -4.11 33.05
C LEU A 278 -16.70 -2.95 33.84
N SER A 279 -16.28 -2.81 35.08
CA SER A 279 -16.64 -1.70 35.96
C SER A 279 -15.48 -0.72 36.19
N VAL A 280 -15.79 0.52 36.51
CA VAL A 280 -14.77 1.52 36.87
C VAL A 280 -13.97 1.00 38.07
N GLY A 281 -12.63 1.02 37.94
CA GLY A 281 -11.69 0.50 38.94
C GLY A 281 -11.14 -0.89 38.60
N ASP A 282 -11.78 -1.66 37.72
CA ASP A 282 -11.33 -3.00 37.34
C ASP A 282 -9.92 -2.97 36.74
N PRO A 283 -9.08 -3.96 37.08
CA PRO A 283 -7.77 -4.09 36.47
C PRO A 283 -7.89 -4.58 35.01
N VAL A 284 -7.15 -3.95 34.10
CA VAL A 284 -7.12 -4.29 32.68
C VAL A 284 -5.68 -4.27 32.20
N ASP A 285 -5.24 -5.38 31.59
CA ASP A 285 -3.94 -5.49 30.93
C ASP A 285 -4.13 -5.55 29.41
N ILE A 286 -3.43 -4.67 28.67
CA ILE A 286 -3.58 -4.57 27.20
C ILE A 286 -2.22 -4.84 26.56
N THR A 287 -2.15 -5.89 25.78
CA THR A 287 -0.96 -6.25 25.01
C THR A 287 -1.27 -6.26 23.52
N HIS A 288 -0.34 -5.73 22.72
CA HIS A 288 -0.45 -5.79 21.26
C HIS A 288 0.90 -5.68 20.56
N SER A 289 1.01 -6.31 19.42
CA SER A 289 2.13 -6.19 18.48
C SER A 289 1.66 -6.46 17.05
N LEU A 290 2.40 -5.95 16.07
CA LEU A 290 2.26 -6.38 14.68
C LEU A 290 3.25 -7.52 14.43
N VAL A 291 2.74 -8.66 13.97
CA VAL A 291 3.50 -9.89 13.73
C VAL A 291 3.65 -10.11 12.24
N ALA A 292 4.88 -10.26 11.78
CA ALA A 292 5.21 -10.56 10.40
C ALA A 292 4.89 -12.03 10.06
N ALA A 293 4.35 -12.27 8.87
CA ALA A 293 3.98 -13.62 8.43
C ALA A 293 5.17 -14.43 7.93
N SER A 294 6.17 -13.78 7.31
CA SER A 294 7.29 -14.47 6.65
C SER A 294 8.66 -14.09 7.21
N SER A 295 8.82 -12.88 7.73
CA SER A 295 10.09 -12.40 8.26
C SER A 295 10.17 -12.57 9.77
N GLY A 296 11.24 -13.18 10.26
CA GLY A 296 11.60 -13.17 11.68
C GLY A 296 12.28 -11.85 12.13
N VAL A 297 12.47 -10.90 11.21
CA VAL A 297 13.19 -9.64 11.43
C VAL A 297 12.18 -8.55 11.81
N PRO A 298 12.39 -7.82 12.91
CA PRO A 298 11.56 -6.66 13.25
C PRO A 298 11.65 -5.57 12.18
N TYR A 299 10.53 -4.92 11.88
CA TYR A 299 10.48 -3.80 10.93
C TYR A 299 10.79 -2.48 11.64
N THR A 300 11.71 -1.70 11.05
CA THR A 300 11.91 -0.29 11.42
C THR A 300 10.86 0.60 10.77
N PHE A 301 10.43 0.22 9.55
CA PHE A 301 9.44 0.90 8.73
C PHE A 301 8.57 -0.14 8.03
N ALA A 302 7.25 0.09 7.99
CA ALA A 302 6.33 -0.66 7.15
C ALA A 302 5.11 0.20 6.78
N ILE A 303 4.61 0.01 5.56
CA ILE A 303 3.48 0.75 4.98
C ILE A 303 2.55 -0.18 4.21
N GLY A 304 1.24 0.11 4.26
CA GLY A 304 0.22 -0.60 3.51
C GLY A 304 0.13 -0.20 2.03
N GLY A 305 -0.60 -0.98 1.26
CA GLY A 305 -0.80 -0.90 -0.19
C GLY A 305 -1.15 -2.28 -0.75
N PHE A 306 -0.60 -2.67 -1.90
CA PHE A 306 -0.68 -4.07 -2.37
C PHE A 306 0.47 -4.45 -3.31
N PRO A 307 0.95 -5.70 -3.27
CA PRO A 307 2.02 -6.17 -4.16
C PRO A 307 1.55 -6.26 -5.61
N VAL A 308 2.44 -5.92 -6.55
CA VAL A 308 2.23 -6.03 -8.00
C VAL A 308 3.30 -6.91 -8.68
N LEU A 309 4.48 -7.01 -8.05
CA LEU A 309 5.60 -7.85 -8.51
C LEU A 309 6.15 -8.63 -7.32
N ARG A 310 6.44 -9.91 -7.50
CA ARG A 310 7.05 -10.76 -6.47
C ARG A 310 8.06 -11.71 -7.10
N GLY A 311 9.30 -11.69 -6.59
CA GLY A 311 10.39 -12.52 -7.10
C GLY A 311 10.65 -12.33 -8.60
N GLY A 312 10.55 -11.09 -9.12
CA GLY A 312 10.71 -10.75 -10.54
C GLY A 312 9.54 -11.14 -11.44
N THR A 313 8.44 -11.64 -10.87
CA THR A 313 7.24 -12.05 -11.64
C THR A 313 6.05 -11.15 -11.28
N PRO A 314 5.40 -10.48 -12.25
CA PRO A 314 4.14 -9.78 -12.02
C PRO A 314 3.07 -10.72 -11.46
N LEU A 315 2.24 -10.22 -10.54
CA LEU A 315 1.13 -11.00 -10.00
C LEU A 315 0.10 -11.27 -11.10
N SER A 316 -0.64 -12.36 -10.98
CA SER A 316 -1.76 -12.65 -11.88
C SER A 316 -2.97 -11.77 -11.57
N GLY A 317 -3.76 -11.42 -12.61
CA GLY A 317 -5.00 -10.66 -12.44
C GLY A 317 -4.80 -9.21 -12.03
N LEU A 318 -3.66 -8.60 -12.39
CA LEU A 318 -3.46 -7.16 -12.30
C LEU A 318 -4.40 -6.45 -13.28
N ASP A 319 -4.87 -5.25 -12.92
CA ASP A 319 -5.66 -4.40 -13.82
C ASP A 319 -4.76 -3.94 -14.99
N ASP A 320 -5.11 -4.36 -16.20
CA ASP A 320 -4.46 -4.03 -17.46
C ASP A 320 -5.29 -3.04 -18.33
N VAL A 321 -6.36 -2.49 -17.78
CA VAL A 321 -7.32 -1.62 -18.48
C VAL A 321 -7.26 -0.18 -17.94
N THR A 322 -7.27 0.01 -16.63
CA THR A 322 -7.41 1.34 -16.03
C THR A 322 -6.05 2.00 -15.84
N SER A 323 -5.70 2.91 -16.75
CA SER A 323 -4.52 3.76 -16.59
C SER A 323 -4.78 4.87 -15.57
N ALA A 324 -3.78 5.15 -14.72
CA ALA A 324 -3.81 6.23 -13.74
C ALA A 324 -2.41 6.73 -13.40
N VAL A 325 -2.32 7.94 -12.86
CA VAL A 325 -1.09 8.43 -12.22
C VAL A 325 -0.83 7.57 -10.99
N ARG A 326 0.37 7.01 -10.85
CA ARG A 326 0.69 5.97 -9.85
C ARG A 326 1.89 6.32 -9.01
N THR A 327 1.90 5.79 -7.80
CA THR A 327 3.08 5.74 -6.92
C THR A 327 3.37 4.29 -6.60
N VAL A 328 4.62 3.87 -6.79
CA VAL A 328 5.05 2.49 -6.54
C VAL A 328 6.41 2.46 -5.85
N VAL A 329 6.59 1.52 -4.95
CA VAL A 329 7.87 1.22 -4.31
C VAL A 329 8.33 -0.17 -4.71
N GLY A 330 9.63 -0.36 -4.91
CA GLY A 330 10.21 -1.66 -5.24
C GLY A 330 11.51 -1.93 -4.49
N ALA A 331 11.81 -3.21 -4.35
CA ALA A 331 13.06 -3.72 -3.79
C ALA A 331 13.90 -4.37 -4.89
N LYS A 332 15.20 -4.13 -4.86
CA LYS A 332 16.19 -4.66 -5.78
C LYS A 332 17.43 -5.13 -5.00
N ASP A 333 18.30 -5.90 -5.63
CA ASP A 333 19.57 -6.36 -5.04
C ASP A 333 19.38 -6.99 -3.65
N ASP A 334 18.45 -7.98 -3.60
CA ASP A 334 18.11 -8.72 -2.38
C ASP A 334 17.63 -7.77 -1.25
N GLY A 335 16.87 -6.73 -1.63
CA GLY A 335 16.32 -5.74 -0.71
C GLY A 335 17.30 -4.65 -0.25
N ARG A 336 18.50 -4.59 -0.81
CA ARG A 336 19.50 -3.58 -0.44
C ARG A 336 19.31 -2.24 -1.19
N GLU A 337 18.63 -2.26 -2.31
CA GLU A 337 18.31 -1.06 -3.07
C GLU A 337 16.80 -0.88 -3.14
N LEU A 338 16.35 0.33 -2.82
CA LEU A 338 14.95 0.74 -2.86
C LEU A 338 14.71 1.63 -4.07
N LEU A 339 13.62 1.36 -4.79
CA LEU A 339 13.14 2.16 -5.91
C LEU A 339 11.83 2.83 -5.49
N LEU A 340 11.76 4.16 -5.51
CA LEU A 340 10.52 4.92 -5.30
C LEU A 340 10.19 5.61 -6.62
N LEU A 341 9.06 5.27 -7.22
CA LEU A 341 8.61 5.83 -8.48
C LEU A 341 7.28 6.55 -8.30
N ALA A 342 7.17 7.79 -8.77
CA ALA A 342 5.95 8.56 -8.87
C ALA A 342 5.77 9.07 -10.28
N LEU A 343 4.55 8.97 -10.83
CA LEU A 343 4.24 9.49 -12.16
C LEU A 343 3.87 10.97 -12.11
N ASP A 344 4.09 11.65 -13.22
CA ASP A 344 3.73 13.05 -13.40
C ASP A 344 2.24 13.19 -13.75
N GLY A 345 1.54 14.09 -13.06
CA GLY A 345 0.13 14.39 -13.27
C GLY A 345 -0.14 15.57 -14.22
N ALA A 346 0.89 16.16 -14.85
CA ALA A 346 0.69 17.21 -15.84
C ALA A 346 -0.18 16.73 -17.01
N PRO A 347 -1.00 17.62 -17.63
CA PRO A 347 -1.91 17.23 -18.71
C PRO A 347 -1.28 16.42 -19.84
N ALA A 348 0.00 16.67 -20.15
CA ALA A 348 0.73 15.98 -21.21
C ALA A 348 1.15 14.54 -20.83
N TYR A 349 1.17 14.18 -19.55
CA TYR A 349 1.72 12.91 -19.03
C TYR A 349 0.77 12.14 -18.13
N ARG A 350 -0.41 12.69 -17.82
CA ARG A 350 -1.37 12.13 -16.84
C ARG A 350 -2.11 10.88 -17.33
N THR A 351 -1.81 10.37 -18.53
CA THR A 351 -2.32 9.09 -19.00
C THR A 351 -1.96 7.99 -18.01
N GLY A 352 -0.79 8.07 -17.38
CA GLY A 352 -0.34 7.17 -16.34
C GLY A 352 -0.07 5.75 -16.85
N LEU A 353 -0.15 4.78 -15.95
CA LEU A 353 0.06 3.36 -16.18
C LEU A 353 -1.14 2.55 -15.67
N THR A 354 -1.45 1.42 -16.32
CA THR A 354 -2.23 0.35 -15.70
C THR A 354 -1.41 -0.31 -14.59
N VAL A 355 -2.04 -1.11 -13.73
CA VAL A 355 -1.29 -1.84 -12.67
C VAL A 355 -0.36 -2.90 -13.27
N ALA A 356 -0.74 -3.49 -14.41
CA ALA A 356 0.11 -4.41 -15.14
C ALA A 356 1.35 -3.71 -15.73
N GLU A 357 1.19 -2.56 -16.39
CA GLU A 357 2.30 -1.74 -16.90
C GLU A 357 3.22 -1.24 -15.79
N GLU A 358 2.65 -0.92 -14.61
CA GLU A 358 3.41 -0.56 -13.40
C GLU A 358 4.34 -1.70 -12.98
N ALA A 359 3.83 -2.94 -12.88
CA ALA A 359 4.63 -4.11 -12.52
C ALA A 359 5.74 -4.38 -13.54
N ASP A 360 5.44 -4.28 -14.85
CA ASP A 360 6.42 -4.44 -15.91
C ASP A 360 7.48 -3.34 -15.90
N THR A 361 7.08 -2.11 -15.61
CA THR A 361 8.00 -0.97 -15.46
C THR A 361 8.98 -1.23 -14.32
N MET A 362 8.50 -1.62 -13.13
CA MET A 362 9.35 -1.91 -11.98
C MET A 362 10.28 -3.10 -12.26
N ARG A 363 9.79 -4.14 -12.91
CA ARG A 363 10.62 -5.27 -13.36
C ARG A 363 11.72 -4.81 -14.32
N SER A 364 11.41 -3.94 -15.27
CA SER A 364 12.39 -3.41 -16.23
C SER A 364 13.48 -2.54 -15.58
N LEU A 365 13.16 -1.92 -14.43
CA LEU A 365 14.09 -1.17 -13.59
C LEU A 365 14.95 -2.09 -12.70
N GLY A 366 14.69 -3.40 -12.72
CA GLY A 366 15.43 -4.41 -11.99
C GLY A 366 14.86 -4.75 -10.62
N ALA A 367 13.63 -4.31 -10.29
CA ALA A 367 12.98 -4.71 -9.05
C ALA A 367 12.71 -6.22 -9.05
N SER A 368 12.99 -6.89 -7.93
CA SER A 368 12.51 -8.25 -7.64
C SER A 368 11.11 -8.24 -7.05
N ASP A 369 10.80 -7.21 -6.26
CA ASP A 369 9.51 -7.02 -5.63
C ASP A 369 9.02 -5.59 -5.86
N ALA A 370 7.71 -5.40 -6.07
CA ALA A 370 7.11 -4.08 -6.16
C ALA A 370 5.73 -4.03 -5.53
N PHE A 371 5.36 -2.84 -5.04
CA PHE A 371 4.20 -2.61 -4.20
C PHE A 371 3.54 -1.30 -4.59
N ASN A 372 2.29 -1.38 -5.06
CA ASN A 372 1.51 -0.21 -5.45
C ASN A 372 1.00 0.52 -4.20
N LEU A 373 1.18 1.83 -4.21
CA LEU A 373 0.70 2.78 -3.21
C LEU A 373 -0.51 3.56 -3.75
N ASP A 374 -1.04 4.51 -2.95
CA ASP A 374 -2.13 5.36 -3.41
C ASP A 374 -1.68 6.23 -4.59
N GLY A 375 -2.58 6.38 -5.55
CA GLY A 375 -2.33 7.03 -6.82
C GLY A 375 -3.19 8.26 -7.08
N GLY A 376 -3.30 8.63 -8.35
CA GLY A 376 -4.11 9.74 -8.80
C GLY A 376 -3.69 11.05 -8.15
N GLY A 377 -4.62 11.75 -7.51
CA GLY A 377 -4.35 13.02 -6.86
C GLY A 377 -3.43 12.95 -5.64
N SER A 378 -3.17 11.73 -5.11
CA SER A 378 -2.23 11.53 -3.99
C SER A 378 -0.79 11.38 -4.46
N THR A 379 -0.56 11.05 -5.76
CA THR A 379 0.78 10.81 -6.29
C THR A 379 1.65 12.05 -6.17
N GLU A 380 2.69 11.93 -5.36
CA GLU A 380 3.63 13.01 -5.11
C GLU A 380 5.01 12.49 -4.78
N MET A 381 6.04 13.15 -5.33
CA MET A 381 7.43 12.95 -4.98
C MET A 381 8.07 14.29 -4.63
N VAL A 382 8.75 14.33 -3.52
CA VAL A 382 9.49 15.51 -3.05
C VAL A 382 10.97 15.20 -2.87
N THR A 383 11.83 16.19 -3.10
CA THR A 383 13.27 16.12 -2.76
C THR A 383 13.77 17.47 -2.27
N ARG A 384 14.75 17.45 -1.37
CA ARG A 384 15.47 18.62 -0.89
C ARG A 384 16.75 18.81 -1.71
N GLY A 385 17.00 19.99 -2.23
CA GLY A 385 18.29 20.37 -2.79
C GLY A 385 19.30 20.72 -1.69
N THR A 386 20.57 20.78 -2.04
CA THR A 386 21.67 21.05 -1.08
C THR A 386 21.58 22.43 -0.41
N GLU A 387 20.96 23.40 -1.09
CA GLU A 387 20.80 24.78 -0.58
C GLU A 387 19.36 25.08 -0.14
N ASP A 388 18.44 24.11 -0.27
CA ASP A 388 17.04 24.32 0.02
C ASP A 388 16.74 24.18 1.52
N THR A 389 15.94 25.09 2.06
CA THR A 389 15.45 25.02 3.44
C THR A 389 14.31 24.03 3.63
N GLY A 390 13.59 23.69 2.54
CA GLY A 390 12.48 22.73 2.49
C GLY A 390 12.62 21.78 1.30
N VAL A 391 11.71 20.82 1.19
CA VAL A 391 11.62 19.95 0.02
C VAL A 391 10.86 20.63 -1.11
N ASN A 392 11.15 20.24 -2.34
CA ASN A 392 10.44 20.67 -3.55
C ASN A 392 9.71 19.51 -4.18
N VAL A 393 8.48 19.73 -4.64
CA VAL A 393 7.68 18.75 -5.39
C VAL A 393 8.33 18.56 -6.77
N ARG A 394 8.50 17.29 -7.18
CA ARG A 394 9.18 16.93 -8.44
C ARG A 394 8.24 16.61 -9.58
N ASN A 395 7.10 16.00 -9.28
CA ASN A 395 6.04 15.76 -10.25
C ASN A 395 4.96 16.84 -10.15
N HIS A 396 4.10 16.94 -11.18
CA HIS A 396 2.91 17.79 -11.10
C HIS A 396 1.78 17.00 -10.43
N PRO A 397 1.21 17.47 -9.33
CA PRO A 397 0.01 16.84 -8.75
C PRO A 397 -1.14 16.86 -9.76
N SER A 398 -1.78 15.71 -9.99
CA SER A 398 -2.83 15.58 -11.02
C SER A 398 -4.09 16.41 -10.73
N GLY A 399 -4.31 16.83 -9.49
CA GLY A 399 -5.36 17.76 -9.06
C GLY A 399 -4.95 19.22 -9.10
N GLY A 400 -3.75 19.58 -9.58
CA GLY A 400 -3.22 20.94 -9.64
C GLY A 400 -2.65 21.46 -8.30
N ALA A 401 -2.86 20.73 -7.20
CA ALA A 401 -2.31 21.03 -5.87
C ALA A 401 -2.02 19.73 -5.12
N GLU A 402 -1.08 19.81 -4.16
CA GLU A 402 -0.77 18.71 -3.26
C GLU A 402 -2.00 18.26 -2.47
N ARG A 403 -2.27 16.96 -2.44
CA ARG A 403 -3.33 16.37 -1.61
C ARG A 403 -2.79 16.02 -0.23
N PRO A 404 -3.46 16.41 0.87
CA PRO A 404 -3.15 15.89 2.19
C PRO A 404 -3.36 14.37 2.25
N VAL A 405 -2.34 13.62 2.65
CA VAL A 405 -2.30 12.15 2.76
C VAL A 405 -1.98 11.74 4.20
N PRO A 406 -2.36 10.51 4.64
CA PRO A 406 -2.10 10.05 6.01
C PRO A 406 -0.65 9.70 6.28
N ASN A 407 0.07 9.25 5.26
CA ASN A 407 1.45 8.80 5.39
C ASN A 407 2.18 8.81 4.03
N GLY A 408 3.46 8.54 4.09
CA GLY A 408 4.34 8.39 2.94
C GLY A 408 5.62 7.66 3.32
N ILE A 409 6.51 7.49 2.34
CA ILE A 409 7.85 6.94 2.53
C ILE A 409 8.84 8.08 2.52
N GLY A 410 9.57 8.27 3.61
CA GLY A 410 10.63 9.26 3.74
C GLY A 410 12.02 8.64 3.60
N VAL A 411 12.89 9.33 2.87
CA VAL A 411 14.31 9.01 2.72
C VAL A 411 15.12 10.06 3.48
N PHE A 412 16.03 9.59 4.29
CA PHE A 412 16.93 10.43 5.11
C PHE A 412 18.36 10.06 4.77
N SER A 413 19.23 11.05 4.63
CA SER A 413 20.67 10.85 4.46
C SER A 413 21.40 11.83 5.37
N ALA A 414 22.25 11.29 6.24
CA ALA A 414 23.19 12.11 6.99
C ALA A 414 24.32 12.51 6.04
N GLY A 415 24.46 13.82 5.80
CA GLY A 415 25.55 14.39 5.00
C GLY A 415 26.88 14.34 5.74
#